data_fa50beaa5e8c86cebe8afe7eeb6f4861
#
_entry.id   fa50beaa5e8c86cebe8afe7eeb6f4861
#
_cell.length_a   1.000
_cell.length_b   1.000
_cell.length_c   1.000
_cell.angle_alpha   90.00
_cell.angle_beta   90.00
_cell.angle_gamma   90.00
#
_symmetry.space_group_name_H-M   'P 1'
#
loop_
_entity.id
_entity.type
_entity.pdbx_description
1 polymer ?
#
loop_
_entity_poly.entity_id
_entity_poly.type
_entity_poly.pdbx_seq_one_letter_code
_entity_poly.pdbx_strand_id
1 'polypeptide(L)'
;SPGDFEAVSAISKSVKNSIPCGLARATKKDIDACHESLKFAKRFRIHTFISTSPVHMKHKLNMTDDQVLGAIKESVTYAKKFTDDVEWSCEDGTRTNLDFMYKTIELAIKCGATTINIPDTVGYSIPEEFARTIKQIKNNVPNIDKAIISAHCHNDLGLAVANALSGLSAGVRQIECTINGIGERAGNAALEEIVMAIKTRDDLLPYETGIKTELISKASKIVSNATGFPVQFNKAIVGKNAFAHESGIHQDGMLKNRETYEIMTPESVGVKKTSLVMGKHSGRHAFKDKLSDLGYTDVTDDVVQAAFGKFKILADKKKHIYDED
;
A
#
# COMPACT_ATOMS: atom_id res chain seq x y z
N SER A 1 -13.42 -2.76 -20.26
CA SER A 1 -13.67 -3.92 -21.15
C SER A 1 -14.83 -4.76 -20.64
N PRO A 2 -15.39 -5.70 -21.42
CA PRO A 2 -16.40 -6.64 -20.90
C PRO A 2 -15.91 -7.43 -19.68
N GLY A 3 -14.67 -7.92 -19.71
CA GLY A 3 -14.07 -8.66 -18.60
C GLY A 3 -13.94 -7.84 -17.33
N ASP A 4 -13.57 -6.55 -17.41
CA ASP A 4 -13.54 -5.66 -16.24
C ASP A 4 -14.95 -5.47 -15.66
N PHE A 5 -15.94 -5.30 -16.52
CA PHE A 5 -17.34 -5.16 -16.10
C PHE A 5 -17.83 -6.42 -15.35
N GLU A 6 -17.52 -7.60 -15.87
CA GLU A 6 -17.87 -8.88 -15.24
C GLU A 6 -17.15 -9.05 -13.89
N ALA A 7 -15.85 -8.71 -13.81
CA ALA A 7 -15.06 -8.80 -12.59
C ALA A 7 -15.61 -7.87 -11.50
N VAL A 8 -15.86 -6.60 -11.82
CA VAL A 8 -16.43 -5.63 -10.88
C VAL A 8 -17.83 -6.05 -10.45
N SER A 9 -18.64 -6.56 -11.36
CA SER A 9 -19.99 -7.08 -11.04
C SER A 9 -19.93 -8.28 -10.08
N ALA A 10 -18.96 -9.19 -10.27
CA ALA A 10 -18.76 -10.34 -9.39
C ALA A 10 -18.32 -9.90 -7.98
N ILE A 11 -17.39 -8.94 -7.89
CA ILE A 11 -16.96 -8.33 -6.63
C ILE A 11 -18.14 -7.66 -5.93
N SER A 12 -18.89 -6.83 -6.65
CA SER A 12 -20.08 -6.13 -6.15
C SER A 12 -21.12 -7.05 -5.53
N LYS A 13 -21.33 -8.23 -6.12
CA LYS A 13 -22.24 -9.28 -5.59
C LYS A 13 -21.68 -9.98 -4.35
N SER A 14 -20.37 -10.13 -4.27
CA SER A 14 -19.71 -10.98 -3.27
C SER A 14 -19.32 -10.24 -2.01
N VAL A 15 -18.82 -8.99 -2.13
CA VAL A 15 -18.32 -8.20 -1.01
C VAL A 15 -19.46 -7.66 -0.16
N LYS A 16 -19.39 -7.91 1.18
CA LYS A 16 -20.47 -7.51 2.12
C LYS A 16 -20.01 -6.49 3.16
N ASN A 17 -18.75 -6.52 3.56
CA ASN A 17 -18.23 -5.72 4.68
C ASN A 17 -17.42 -4.49 4.23
N SER A 18 -17.02 -4.44 2.96
CA SER A 18 -16.35 -3.29 2.34
C SER A 18 -17.25 -2.62 1.31
N ILE A 19 -16.92 -1.41 0.93
CA ILE A 19 -17.63 -0.67 -0.11
C ILE A 19 -16.89 -0.88 -1.44
N PRO A 20 -17.44 -1.62 -2.41
CA PRO A 20 -16.86 -1.71 -3.73
C PRO A 20 -16.82 -0.32 -4.38
N CYS A 21 -15.69 0.01 -4.99
CA CYS A 21 -15.46 1.24 -5.72
C CYS A 21 -15.11 0.95 -7.17
N GLY A 22 -15.71 1.68 -8.10
CA GLY A 22 -15.38 1.63 -9.51
C GLY A 22 -14.84 2.96 -9.99
N LEU A 23 -13.80 2.90 -10.84
CA LEU A 23 -13.18 4.07 -11.45
C LEU A 23 -13.78 4.35 -12.82
N ALA A 24 -14.21 5.59 -13.05
CA ALA A 24 -14.82 6.06 -14.28
C ALA A 24 -14.19 7.38 -14.74
N ARG A 25 -13.88 7.50 -16.03
CA ARG A 25 -13.53 8.79 -16.60
C ARG A 25 -14.73 9.75 -16.48
N ALA A 26 -14.46 11.06 -16.55
CA ALA A 26 -15.48 12.11 -16.45
C ALA A 26 -16.43 12.14 -17.68
N THR A 27 -17.01 11.01 -18.04
CA THR A 27 -17.99 10.85 -19.12
C THR A 27 -19.20 10.08 -18.63
N LYS A 28 -20.40 10.45 -19.11
CA LYS A 28 -21.64 9.74 -18.74
C LYS A 28 -21.56 8.25 -19.04
N LYS A 29 -21.04 7.88 -20.20
CA LYS A 29 -20.90 6.48 -20.61
C LYS A 29 -20.08 5.64 -19.63
N ASP A 30 -18.96 6.16 -19.15
CA ASP A 30 -18.11 5.44 -18.22
C ASP A 30 -18.74 5.36 -16.81
N ILE A 31 -19.40 6.45 -16.39
CA ILE A 31 -20.13 6.49 -15.10
C ILE A 31 -21.32 5.53 -15.13
N ASP A 32 -22.07 5.44 -16.24
CA ASP A 32 -23.14 4.45 -16.40
C ASP A 32 -22.63 3.03 -16.31
N ALA A 33 -21.53 2.71 -17.02
CA ALA A 33 -20.93 1.36 -16.95
C ALA A 33 -20.42 1.03 -15.55
N CYS A 34 -19.85 2.00 -14.86
CA CYS A 34 -19.42 1.89 -13.47
C CYS A 34 -20.62 1.59 -12.55
N HIS A 35 -21.67 2.40 -12.62
CA HIS A 35 -22.90 2.18 -11.85
C HIS A 35 -23.50 0.80 -12.12
N GLU A 36 -23.70 0.42 -13.38
CA GLU A 36 -24.30 -0.86 -13.76
C GLU A 36 -23.51 -2.05 -13.20
N SER A 37 -22.17 -1.96 -13.10
CA SER A 37 -21.33 -3.01 -12.52
C SER A 37 -21.40 -3.05 -10.99
N LEU A 38 -21.68 -1.93 -10.34
CA LEU A 38 -21.66 -1.77 -8.88
C LEU A 38 -23.04 -1.91 -8.21
N LYS A 39 -24.14 -1.75 -8.94
CA LYS A 39 -25.50 -1.69 -8.40
C LYS A 39 -25.95 -2.93 -7.60
N PHE A 40 -25.22 -4.02 -7.65
CA PHE A 40 -25.50 -5.23 -6.88
C PHE A 40 -25.04 -5.16 -5.42
N ALA A 41 -24.15 -4.20 -5.09
CA ALA A 41 -23.71 -3.99 -3.72
C ALA A 41 -24.74 -3.13 -2.96
N LYS A 42 -24.87 -3.40 -1.65
CA LYS A 42 -25.74 -2.58 -0.78
C LYS A 42 -25.28 -1.12 -0.70
N ARG A 43 -23.98 -0.90 -0.73
CA ARG A 43 -23.31 0.41 -0.78
C ARG A 43 -22.16 0.29 -1.76
N PHE A 44 -21.97 1.31 -2.58
CA PHE A 44 -20.86 1.38 -3.54
C PHE A 44 -20.40 2.82 -3.72
N ARG A 45 -19.18 2.97 -4.19
CA ARG A 45 -18.57 4.26 -4.52
C ARG A 45 -18.33 4.36 -6.02
N ILE A 46 -18.63 5.52 -6.58
CA ILE A 46 -18.19 5.92 -7.93
C ILE A 46 -17.02 6.87 -7.76
N HIS A 47 -15.86 6.50 -8.29
CA HIS A 47 -14.67 7.33 -8.33
C HIS A 47 -14.52 7.88 -9.76
N THR A 48 -14.63 9.19 -9.93
CA THR A 48 -14.42 9.84 -11.22
C THR A 48 -13.27 10.84 -11.16
N PHE A 49 -12.63 11.10 -12.28
CA PHE A 49 -11.42 11.91 -12.32
C PHE A 49 -11.29 12.67 -13.64
N ILE A 50 -10.55 13.77 -13.60
CA ILE A 50 -10.07 14.49 -14.78
C ILE A 50 -8.72 15.12 -14.47
N SER A 51 -7.84 15.20 -15.47
CA SER A 51 -6.53 15.85 -15.28
C SER A 51 -6.67 17.35 -15.11
N THR A 52 -5.88 17.90 -14.18
CA THR A 52 -5.90 19.32 -13.84
C THR A 52 -4.54 20.02 -14.02
N SER A 53 -3.48 19.26 -14.29
CA SER A 53 -2.16 19.84 -14.55
C SER A 53 -2.10 20.50 -15.93
N PRO A 54 -1.34 21.60 -16.08
CA PRO A 54 -1.17 22.29 -17.37
C PRO A 54 -0.67 21.37 -18.48
N VAL A 55 0.23 20.43 -18.15
CA VAL A 55 0.78 19.46 -19.11
C VAL A 55 -0.30 18.55 -19.65
N HIS A 56 -1.11 17.96 -18.76
CA HIS A 56 -2.18 17.04 -19.18
C HIS A 56 -3.34 17.79 -19.85
N MET A 57 -3.72 18.94 -19.34
CA MET A 57 -4.79 19.76 -19.96
C MET A 57 -4.45 20.13 -21.40
N LYS A 58 -3.19 20.56 -21.63
CA LYS A 58 -2.73 20.96 -22.96
C LYS A 58 -2.52 19.79 -23.92
N HIS A 59 -1.81 18.73 -23.47
CA HIS A 59 -1.31 17.69 -24.39
C HIS A 59 -2.15 16.41 -24.41
N LYS A 60 -2.89 16.13 -23.34
CA LYS A 60 -3.73 14.92 -23.20
C LYS A 60 -5.21 15.22 -23.47
N LEU A 61 -5.73 16.27 -22.83
CA LEU A 61 -7.16 16.60 -22.92
C LEU A 61 -7.48 17.60 -24.03
N ASN A 62 -6.54 18.49 -24.36
CA ASN A 62 -6.75 19.63 -25.23
C ASN A 62 -7.94 20.50 -24.76
N MET A 63 -7.96 20.81 -23.46
CA MET A 63 -9.04 21.54 -22.78
C MET A 63 -8.50 22.78 -22.08
N THR A 64 -9.35 23.82 -22.03
CA THR A 64 -9.14 25.02 -21.21
C THR A 64 -9.57 24.76 -19.76
N ASP A 65 -9.20 25.66 -18.84
CA ASP A 65 -9.63 25.64 -17.43
C ASP A 65 -11.16 25.56 -17.31
N ASP A 66 -11.89 26.39 -18.06
CA ASP A 66 -13.36 26.44 -18.03
C ASP A 66 -13.99 25.12 -18.51
N GLN A 67 -13.40 24.50 -19.54
CA GLN A 67 -13.85 23.19 -20.02
C GLN A 67 -13.63 22.09 -19.00
N VAL A 68 -12.49 22.11 -18.30
CA VAL A 68 -12.22 21.16 -17.20
C VAL A 68 -13.19 21.37 -16.04
N LEU A 69 -13.45 22.63 -15.64
CA LEU A 69 -14.45 22.95 -14.60
C LEU A 69 -15.86 22.48 -15.03
N GLY A 70 -16.23 22.68 -16.29
CA GLY A 70 -17.47 22.15 -16.84
C GLY A 70 -17.58 20.63 -16.74
N ALA A 71 -16.52 19.90 -17.11
CA ALA A 71 -16.48 18.45 -17.03
C ALA A 71 -16.54 17.93 -15.58
N ILE A 72 -15.90 18.61 -14.62
CA ILE A 72 -16.02 18.29 -13.18
C ILE A 72 -17.48 18.41 -12.73
N LYS A 73 -18.11 19.57 -13.04
CA LYS A 73 -19.50 19.82 -12.66
C LYS A 73 -20.43 18.75 -13.22
N GLU A 74 -20.30 18.43 -14.51
CA GLU A 74 -21.15 17.44 -15.17
C GLU A 74 -20.95 16.04 -14.59
N SER A 75 -19.68 15.56 -14.50
CA SER A 75 -19.39 14.18 -14.10
C SER A 75 -19.72 13.92 -12.65
N VAL A 76 -19.34 14.81 -11.72
CA VAL A 76 -19.61 14.62 -10.29
C VAL A 76 -21.12 14.71 -10.01
N THR A 77 -21.81 15.70 -10.59
CA THR A 77 -23.27 15.80 -10.45
C THR A 77 -23.99 14.59 -11.04
N TYR A 78 -23.46 14.02 -12.12
CA TYR A 78 -24.03 12.83 -12.73
C TYR A 78 -23.81 11.59 -11.87
N ALA A 79 -22.60 11.37 -11.37
CA ALA A 79 -22.27 10.26 -10.46
C ALA A 79 -23.12 10.30 -9.17
N LYS A 80 -23.36 11.50 -8.65
CA LYS A 80 -24.20 11.74 -7.45
C LYS A 80 -25.64 11.25 -7.59
N LYS A 81 -26.16 11.08 -8.81
CA LYS A 81 -27.50 10.53 -9.04
C LYS A 81 -27.63 9.06 -8.66
N PHE A 82 -26.52 8.33 -8.65
CA PHE A 82 -26.47 6.89 -8.43
C PHE A 82 -26.06 6.49 -7.01
N THR A 83 -25.26 7.33 -6.35
CA THR A 83 -24.76 7.07 -4.99
C THR A 83 -24.45 8.37 -4.26
N ASP A 84 -24.57 8.33 -2.92
CA ASP A 84 -24.13 9.43 -2.07
C ASP A 84 -22.61 9.40 -1.81
N ASP A 85 -21.93 8.31 -2.14
CA ASP A 85 -20.49 8.15 -1.96
C ASP A 85 -19.78 8.35 -3.31
N VAL A 86 -19.39 9.60 -3.59
CA VAL A 86 -18.67 9.98 -4.80
C VAL A 86 -17.27 10.45 -4.44
N GLU A 87 -16.27 9.81 -5.03
CA GLU A 87 -14.88 10.22 -4.97
C GLU A 87 -14.48 10.93 -6.25
N TRP A 88 -13.73 12.03 -6.11
CA TRP A 88 -13.21 12.77 -7.24
C TRP A 88 -11.70 12.98 -7.10
N SER A 89 -10.95 12.75 -8.19
CA SER A 89 -9.51 12.99 -8.27
C SER A 89 -9.15 14.08 -9.25
N CYS A 90 -8.26 14.98 -8.84
CA CYS A 90 -7.51 15.87 -9.72
C CYS A 90 -6.31 15.12 -10.30
N GLU A 91 -6.48 14.35 -11.37
CA GLU A 91 -5.37 13.60 -11.97
C GLU A 91 -4.18 14.51 -12.25
N ASP A 92 -2.97 14.04 -11.92
CA ASP A 92 -1.72 14.79 -11.95
C ASP A 92 -1.73 16.00 -10.98
N GLY A 93 -2.34 15.78 -9.82
CA GLY A 93 -2.59 16.81 -8.82
C GLY A 93 -1.32 17.49 -8.32
N THR A 94 -0.25 16.74 -8.07
CA THR A 94 1.01 17.30 -7.56
C THR A 94 1.72 18.24 -8.56
N ARG A 95 1.35 18.22 -9.85
CA ARG A 95 1.83 19.17 -10.86
C ARG A 95 0.79 20.22 -11.28
N THR A 96 -0.35 20.22 -10.60
CA THR A 96 -1.42 21.21 -10.84
C THR A 96 -1.08 22.54 -10.17
N ASN A 97 -1.40 23.65 -10.83
CA ASN A 97 -1.32 24.97 -10.19
C ASN A 97 -2.25 25.01 -8.97
N LEU A 98 -1.75 25.46 -7.83
CA LEU A 98 -2.48 25.39 -6.56
C LEU A 98 -3.80 26.19 -6.59
N ASP A 99 -3.82 27.37 -7.17
CA ASP A 99 -5.04 28.19 -7.26
C ASP A 99 -6.11 27.51 -8.11
N PHE A 100 -5.71 26.82 -9.17
CA PHE A 100 -6.63 26.04 -10.00
C PHE A 100 -7.08 24.78 -9.27
N MET A 101 -6.18 24.10 -8.55
CA MET A 101 -6.50 22.93 -7.72
C MET A 101 -7.56 23.29 -6.67
N TYR A 102 -7.42 24.42 -5.97
CA TYR A 102 -8.40 24.83 -4.97
C TYR A 102 -9.79 25.04 -5.59
N LYS A 103 -9.86 25.69 -6.77
CA LYS A 103 -11.12 25.89 -7.50
C LYS A 103 -11.76 24.57 -7.92
N THR A 104 -10.97 23.63 -8.44
CA THR A 104 -11.47 22.31 -8.88
C THR A 104 -11.98 21.48 -7.71
N ILE A 105 -11.27 21.46 -6.59
CA ILE A 105 -11.67 20.76 -5.36
C ILE A 105 -12.97 21.37 -4.79
N GLU A 106 -13.00 22.70 -4.64
CA GLU A 106 -14.19 23.38 -4.13
C GLU A 106 -15.43 23.08 -4.98
N LEU A 107 -15.27 23.10 -6.32
CA LEU A 107 -16.34 22.78 -7.25
C LEU A 107 -16.79 21.32 -7.15
N ALA A 108 -15.85 20.37 -7.09
CA ALA A 108 -16.18 18.95 -6.95
C ALA A 108 -17.00 18.67 -5.69
N ILE A 109 -16.61 19.26 -4.55
CA ILE A 109 -17.37 19.16 -3.29
C ILE A 109 -18.76 19.81 -3.41
N LYS A 110 -18.87 21.00 -4.04
CA LYS A 110 -20.16 21.65 -4.31
C LYS A 110 -21.07 20.79 -5.18
N CYS A 111 -20.51 20.01 -6.09
CA CYS A 111 -21.25 19.10 -6.98
C CYS A 111 -21.61 17.75 -6.31
N GLY A 112 -21.11 17.48 -5.10
CA GLY A 112 -21.49 16.30 -4.31
C GLY A 112 -20.40 15.28 -4.10
N ALA A 113 -19.14 15.56 -4.41
CA ALA A 113 -18.02 14.70 -4.01
C ALA A 113 -17.87 14.70 -2.49
N THR A 114 -17.77 13.50 -1.92
CA THR A 114 -17.59 13.26 -0.48
C THR A 114 -16.17 12.85 -0.11
N THR A 115 -15.38 12.52 -1.13
CA THR A 115 -13.95 12.23 -1.00
C THR A 115 -13.20 12.93 -2.13
N ILE A 116 -12.13 13.62 -1.76
CA ILE A 116 -11.22 14.31 -2.70
C ILE A 116 -9.88 13.61 -2.63
N ASN A 117 -9.49 13.00 -3.75
CA ASN A 117 -8.24 12.29 -3.84
C ASN A 117 -7.17 13.13 -4.55
N ILE A 118 -6.00 13.21 -3.93
CA ILE A 118 -4.85 13.98 -4.41
C ILE A 118 -3.79 13.01 -4.91
N PRO A 119 -3.64 12.85 -6.23
CA PRO A 119 -2.69 11.90 -6.79
C PRO A 119 -1.33 12.54 -7.09
N ASP A 120 -0.28 11.87 -6.64
CA ASP A 120 1.08 11.99 -7.16
C ASP A 120 1.23 11.02 -8.34
N THR A 121 0.67 11.40 -9.46
CA THR A 121 0.45 10.52 -10.63
C THR A 121 1.76 10.08 -11.28
N VAL A 122 2.81 10.88 -11.24
CA VAL A 122 4.13 10.54 -11.81
C VAL A 122 5.15 10.14 -10.76
N GLY A 123 4.76 10.07 -9.49
CA GLY A 123 5.58 9.55 -8.40
C GLY A 123 6.86 10.35 -8.13
N TYR A 124 6.80 11.68 -8.24
CA TYR A 124 7.98 12.55 -8.15
C TYR A 124 8.02 13.43 -6.90
N SER A 125 6.93 13.49 -6.14
CA SER A 125 6.87 14.29 -4.91
C SER A 125 7.76 13.71 -3.82
N ILE A 126 8.25 14.60 -2.97
CA ILE A 126 8.91 14.23 -1.71
C ILE A 126 7.97 14.46 -0.53
N PRO A 127 8.17 13.79 0.64
CA PRO A 127 7.21 13.80 1.75
C PRO A 127 6.84 15.20 2.26
N GLU A 128 7.80 16.11 2.39
CA GLU A 128 7.57 17.48 2.86
C GLU A 128 6.73 18.29 1.88
N GLU A 129 6.95 18.09 0.58
CA GLU A 129 6.19 18.76 -0.48
C GLU A 129 4.75 18.26 -0.50
N PHE A 130 4.56 16.95 -0.45
CA PHE A 130 3.23 16.34 -0.42
C PHE A 130 2.43 16.78 0.80
N ALA A 131 3.03 16.72 2.00
CA ALA A 131 2.42 17.20 3.23
C ALA A 131 2.05 18.69 3.17
N ARG A 132 2.94 19.52 2.60
CA ARG A 132 2.69 20.96 2.41
C ARG A 132 1.49 21.19 1.50
N THR A 133 1.39 20.46 0.38
CA THR A 133 0.25 20.56 -0.55
C THR A 133 -1.06 20.21 0.15
N ILE A 134 -1.11 19.14 0.94
CA ILE A 134 -2.30 18.77 1.72
C ILE A 134 -2.70 19.88 2.71
N LYS A 135 -1.72 20.44 3.44
CA LYS A 135 -1.98 21.55 4.37
C LYS A 135 -2.53 22.79 3.64
N GLN A 136 -1.98 23.10 2.46
CA GLN A 136 -2.44 24.24 1.66
C GLN A 136 -3.88 24.01 1.16
N ILE A 137 -4.25 22.81 0.72
CA ILE A 137 -5.62 22.47 0.36
C ILE A 137 -6.56 22.70 1.56
N LYS A 138 -6.20 22.19 2.74
CA LYS A 138 -7.01 22.39 3.96
C LYS A 138 -7.21 23.84 4.34
N ASN A 139 -6.23 24.68 4.09
CA ASN A 139 -6.28 26.08 4.49
C ASN A 139 -6.98 26.97 3.45
N ASN A 140 -7.00 26.59 2.17
CA ASN A 140 -7.44 27.46 1.08
C ASN A 140 -8.71 27.00 0.37
N VAL A 141 -9.19 25.77 0.60
CA VAL A 141 -10.46 25.29 0.05
C VAL A 141 -11.58 25.49 1.07
N PRO A 142 -12.55 26.42 0.82
CA PRO A 142 -13.48 26.87 1.86
C PRO A 142 -14.44 25.80 2.39
N ASN A 143 -14.68 24.76 1.62
CA ASN A 143 -15.65 23.69 1.94
C ASN A 143 -14.97 22.31 2.13
N ILE A 144 -13.67 22.28 2.38
CA ILE A 144 -12.89 21.03 2.48
C ILE A 144 -13.32 20.14 3.64
N ASP A 145 -13.84 20.73 4.70
CA ASP A 145 -14.39 20.04 5.87
C ASP A 145 -15.60 19.15 5.56
N LYS A 146 -16.24 19.33 4.41
CA LYS A 146 -17.35 18.51 3.91
C LYS A 146 -16.91 17.25 3.18
N ALA A 147 -15.61 17.04 2.99
CA ALA A 147 -15.07 15.90 2.28
C ALA A 147 -13.88 15.27 3.00
N ILE A 148 -13.68 13.99 2.78
CA ILE A 148 -12.47 13.28 3.20
C ILE A 148 -11.36 13.59 2.20
N ILE A 149 -10.16 13.93 2.66
CA ILE A 149 -8.98 14.03 1.81
C ILE A 149 -8.34 12.66 1.70
N SER A 150 -8.13 12.21 0.48
CA SER A 150 -7.46 10.96 0.11
C SER A 150 -6.10 11.24 -0.54
N ALA A 151 -5.15 10.34 -0.37
CA ALA A 151 -3.86 10.37 -1.04
C ALA A 151 -3.69 9.14 -1.93
N HIS A 152 -3.17 9.36 -3.14
CA HIS A 152 -2.79 8.32 -4.10
C HIS A 152 -1.36 8.60 -4.57
N CYS A 153 -0.41 7.74 -4.23
CA CYS A 153 1.00 7.98 -4.50
C CYS A 153 1.60 6.86 -5.32
N HIS A 154 2.19 7.21 -6.48
CA HIS A 154 3.02 6.31 -7.28
C HIS A 154 4.45 6.26 -6.74
N ASN A 155 5.17 5.18 -7.08
CA ASN A 155 6.43 4.80 -6.42
C ASN A 155 7.67 4.99 -7.30
N ASP A 156 7.63 5.88 -8.28
CA ASP A 156 8.72 6.05 -9.25
C ASP A 156 10.05 6.45 -8.62
N LEU A 157 10.01 7.24 -7.55
CA LEU A 157 11.19 7.58 -6.75
C LEU A 157 11.36 6.69 -5.49
N GLY A 158 10.53 5.66 -5.30
CA GLY A 158 10.56 4.83 -4.10
C GLY A 158 9.99 5.52 -2.84
N LEU A 159 9.19 6.58 -2.99
CA LEU A 159 8.70 7.42 -1.88
C LEU A 159 7.19 7.33 -1.66
N ALA A 160 6.47 6.46 -2.36
CA ALA A 160 5.01 6.41 -2.30
C ALA A 160 4.46 6.23 -0.88
N VAL A 161 5.02 5.29 -0.11
CA VAL A 161 4.61 5.05 1.28
C VAL A 161 4.96 6.25 2.16
N ALA A 162 6.15 6.82 2.01
CA ALA A 162 6.59 7.98 2.79
C ALA A 162 5.69 9.20 2.50
N ASN A 163 5.33 9.43 1.24
CA ASN A 163 4.41 10.49 0.84
C ASN A 163 3.02 10.28 1.45
N ALA A 164 2.47 9.07 1.37
CA ALA A 164 1.17 8.73 1.95
C ALA A 164 1.13 8.95 3.48
N LEU A 165 2.17 8.52 4.20
CA LEU A 165 2.29 8.72 5.65
C LEU A 165 2.47 10.20 6.02
N SER A 166 3.22 10.97 5.23
CA SER A 166 3.34 12.42 5.44
C SER A 166 2.01 13.13 5.21
N GLY A 167 1.23 12.65 4.22
CA GLY A 167 -0.14 13.11 3.97
C GLY A 167 -1.07 12.87 5.15
N LEU A 168 -0.99 11.70 5.81
CA LEU A 168 -1.75 11.42 7.05
C LEU A 168 -1.49 12.47 8.12
N SER A 169 -0.23 12.77 8.37
CA SER A 169 0.17 13.80 9.35
C SER A 169 -0.31 15.21 8.95
N ALA A 170 -0.52 15.45 7.66
CA ALA A 170 -1.03 16.72 7.15
C ALA A 170 -2.57 16.81 7.11
N GLY A 171 -3.30 15.70 7.27
CA GLY A 171 -4.76 15.70 7.33
C GLY A 171 -5.48 14.77 6.37
N VAL A 172 -4.77 13.96 5.60
CA VAL A 172 -5.33 12.84 4.83
C VAL A 172 -6.01 11.85 5.80
N ARG A 173 -7.13 11.27 5.38
CA ARG A 173 -7.86 10.24 6.15
C ARG A 173 -8.24 9.01 5.33
N GLN A 174 -7.93 9.02 4.05
CA GLN A 174 -7.99 7.86 3.17
C GLN A 174 -6.67 7.75 2.41
N ILE A 175 -6.17 6.53 2.23
CA ILE A 175 -5.01 6.26 1.36
C ILE A 175 -5.41 5.20 0.34
N GLU A 176 -5.24 5.53 -0.94
CA GLU A 176 -5.28 4.54 -2.01
C GLU A 176 -3.92 3.83 -2.06
N CYS A 177 -3.94 2.53 -1.90
CA CYS A 177 -2.75 1.70 -1.86
C CYS A 177 -3.05 0.31 -2.41
N THR A 178 -2.02 -0.45 -2.71
CA THR A 178 -2.17 -1.78 -3.29
C THR A 178 -1.38 -2.82 -2.50
N ILE A 179 -1.87 -4.05 -2.49
CA ILE A 179 -1.15 -5.17 -1.91
C ILE A 179 0.14 -5.38 -2.70
N ASN A 180 1.27 -5.54 -2.03
CA ASN A 180 2.61 -5.62 -2.59
C ASN A 180 3.09 -4.35 -3.32
N GLY A 181 2.35 -3.25 -3.24
CA GLY A 181 2.67 -2.03 -3.97
C GLY A 181 2.57 -2.16 -5.48
N ILE A 182 1.84 -3.15 -6.00
CA ILE A 182 1.69 -3.33 -7.45
C ILE A 182 0.99 -2.14 -8.09
N GLY A 183 1.27 -1.89 -9.36
CA GLY A 183 0.66 -0.80 -10.13
C GLY A 183 1.45 -0.48 -11.39
N GLU A 184 1.11 0.61 -12.04
CA GLU A 184 1.85 1.06 -13.21
C GLU A 184 3.28 1.47 -12.88
N ARG A 185 4.20 1.25 -13.81
CA ARG A 185 5.63 1.58 -13.73
C ARG A 185 6.30 0.95 -12.50
N ALA A 186 6.67 1.76 -11.49
CA ALA A 186 7.26 1.28 -10.24
C ALA A 186 6.23 0.90 -9.17
N GLY A 187 4.93 1.00 -9.48
CA GLY A 187 3.83 0.64 -8.60
C GLY A 187 3.30 1.80 -7.77
N ASN A 188 2.49 1.45 -6.79
CA ASN A 188 1.80 2.34 -5.85
C ASN A 188 2.36 2.21 -4.43
N ALA A 189 1.85 3.01 -3.52
CA ALA A 189 2.07 2.81 -2.10
C ALA A 189 1.60 1.40 -1.67
N ALA A 190 2.45 0.68 -0.93
CA ALA A 190 2.16 -0.67 -0.48
C ALA A 190 1.26 -0.67 0.75
N LEU A 191 0.12 -1.36 0.69
CA LEU A 191 -0.86 -1.46 1.77
C LEU A 191 -0.23 -1.98 3.06
N GLU A 192 0.52 -3.07 2.97
CA GLU A 192 1.17 -3.72 4.11
C GLU A 192 2.15 -2.80 4.84
N GLU A 193 2.88 -1.98 4.11
CA GLU A 193 3.85 -1.05 4.69
C GLU A 193 3.16 0.10 5.42
N ILE A 194 2.10 0.68 4.83
CA ILE A 194 1.30 1.74 5.47
C ILE A 194 0.62 1.23 6.73
N VAL A 195 -0.06 0.09 6.63
CA VAL A 195 -0.82 -0.48 7.75
C VAL A 195 0.09 -0.85 8.92
N MET A 196 1.24 -1.47 8.62
CA MET A 196 2.19 -1.84 9.67
C MET A 196 2.96 -0.65 10.23
N ALA A 197 3.21 0.41 9.44
CA ALA A 197 3.75 1.66 9.98
C ALA A 197 2.80 2.31 10.99
N ILE A 198 1.50 2.37 10.68
CA ILE A 198 0.48 2.90 11.60
C ILE A 198 0.42 2.05 12.88
N LYS A 199 0.41 0.72 12.75
CA LYS A 199 0.30 -0.20 13.89
C LYS A 199 1.55 -0.20 14.78
N THR A 200 2.74 -0.06 14.18
CA THR A 200 4.03 -0.15 14.89
C THR A 200 4.44 1.18 15.51
N ARG A 201 4.00 2.30 14.91
CA ARG A 201 4.36 3.65 15.32
C ARG A 201 3.13 4.45 15.77
N ASP A 202 2.28 3.82 16.59
CA ASP A 202 1.12 4.46 17.22
C ASP A 202 1.52 5.65 18.13
N ASP A 203 2.76 5.66 18.61
CA ASP A 203 3.39 6.78 19.30
C ASP A 203 3.45 8.07 18.45
N LEU A 204 3.65 7.96 17.14
CA LEU A 204 3.75 9.09 16.20
C LEU A 204 2.58 9.18 15.22
N LEU A 205 1.93 8.06 14.96
CA LEU A 205 0.82 7.93 14.02
C LEU A 205 -0.44 7.46 14.78
N PRO A 206 -1.10 8.37 15.51
CA PRO A 206 -2.27 8.06 16.36
C PRO A 206 -3.51 7.82 15.49
N TYR A 207 -3.42 6.88 14.56
CA TYR A 207 -4.49 6.50 13.63
C TYR A 207 -4.80 5.02 13.78
N GLU A 208 -6.02 4.65 13.44
CA GLU A 208 -6.48 3.27 13.45
C GLU A 208 -6.90 2.82 12.05
N THR A 209 -6.79 1.53 11.80
CA THR A 209 -7.29 0.89 10.58
C THR A 209 -7.98 -0.42 10.94
N GLY A 210 -9.06 -0.75 10.25
CA GLY A 210 -9.78 -2.02 10.41
C GLY A 210 -9.13 -3.21 9.68
N ILE A 211 -7.96 -3.05 9.12
CA ILE A 211 -7.26 -4.12 8.40
C ILE A 211 -6.78 -5.19 9.39
N LYS A 212 -7.13 -6.46 9.11
CA LYS A 212 -6.66 -7.62 9.84
C LYS A 212 -5.25 -7.95 9.41
N THR A 213 -4.26 -7.48 10.18
CA THR A 213 -2.84 -7.57 9.79
C THR A 213 -2.34 -9.01 9.67
N GLU A 214 -2.89 -9.94 10.45
CA GLU A 214 -2.59 -11.36 10.38
C GLU A 214 -2.97 -12.03 9.03
N LEU A 215 -3.70 -11.32 8.16
CA LEU A 215 -4.03 -11.79 6.81
C LEU A 215 -3.12 -11.20 5.72
N ILE A 216 -2.21 -10.29 6.06
CA ILE A 216 -1.35 -9.57 5.11
C ILE A 216 -0.52 -10.54 4.26
N SER A 217 0.22 -11.45 4.90
CA SER A 217 1.07 -12.42 4.17
C SER A 217 0.26 -13.34 3.27
N LYS A 218 -0.96 -13.71 3.67
CA LYS A 218 -1.86 -14.51 2.85
C LYS A 218 -2.34 -13.72 1.64
N ALA A 219 -2.76 -12.48 1.83
CA ALA A 219 -3.20 -11.60 0.75
C ALA A 219 -2.07 -11.33 -0.25
N SER A 220 -0.85 -11.06 0.25
CA SER A 220 0.34 -10.88 -0.57
C SER A 220 0.61 -12.07 -1.51
N LYS A 221 0.53 -13.31 -0.96
CA LYS A 221 0.71 -14.54 -1.76
C LYS A 221 -0.39 -14.72 -2.82
N ILE A 222 -1.64 -14.44 -2.47
CA ILE A 222 -2.76 -14.55 -3.41
C ILE A 222 -2.55 -13.58 -4.59
N VAL A 223 -2.21 -12.32 -4.30
CA VAL A 223 -1.99 -11.31 -5.34
C VAL A 223 -0.79 -11.67 -6.20
N SER A 224 0.34 -12.07 -5.60
CA SER A 224 1.53 -12.48 -6.33
C SER A 224 1.23 -13.67 -7.29
N ASN A 225 0.49 -14.66 -6.84
CA ASN A 225 0.11 -15.81 -7.66
C ASN A 225 -0.87 -15.43 -8.78
N ALA A 226 -1.86 -14.58 -8.49
CA ALA A 226 -2.87 -14.18 -9.46
C ALA A 226 -2.31 -13.27 -10.56
N THR A 227 -1.35 -12.41 -10.23
CA THR A 227 -0.77 -11.44 -11.16
C THR A 227 0.49 -11.97 -11.87
N GLY A 228 1.13 -13.00 -11.33
CA GLY A 228 2.44 -13.47 -11.79
C GLY A 228 3.61 -12.57 -11.39
N PHE A 229 3.39 -11.50 -10.61
CA PHE A 229 4.46 -10.63 -10.11
C PHE A 229 5.03 -11.20 -8.80
N PRO A 230 6.28 -11.69 -8.79
CA PRO A 230 6.90 -12.21 -7.58
C PRO A 230 7.23 -11.07 -6.61
N VAL A 231 7.05 -11.34 -5.31
CA VAL A 231 7.49 -10.43 -4.26
C VAL A 231 9.01 -10.51 -4.11
N GLN A 232 9.69 -9.37 -4.07
CA GLN A 232 11.13 -9.32 -3.81
C GLN A 232 11.45 -9.94 -2.44
N PHE A 233 12.54 -10.69 -2.34
CA PHE A 233 12.92 -11.35 -1.09
C PHE A 233 13.11 -10.39 0.08
N ASN A 234 13.63 -9.21 -0.17
CA ASN A 234 13.87 -8.15 0.82
C ASN A 234 12.75 -7.11 0.91
N LYS A 235 11.57 -7.36 0.31
CA LYS A 235 10.45 -6.44 0.46
C LYS A 235 10.03 -6.35 1.92
N ALA A 236 9.79 -5.14 2.39
CA ALA A 236 9.32 -4.92 3.75
C ALA A 236 8.01 -5.72 4.02
N ILE A 237 7.84 -6.20 5.22
CA ILE A 237 6.68 -6.88 5.77
C ILE A 237 6.42 -8.28 5.17
N VAL A 238 6.38 -8.42 3.84
CA VAL A 238 5.91 -9.63 3.14
C VAL A 238 7.01 -10.38 2.39
N GLY A 239 8.20 -9.82 2.28
CA GLY A 239 9.35 -10.46 1.65
C GLY A 239 9.82 -11.69 2.44
N LYS A 240 10.36 -12.69 1.74
CA LYS A 240 10.83 -13.93 2.36
C LYS A 240 11.87 -13.69 3.46
N ASN A 241 12.67 -12.62 3.32
CA ASN A 241 13.72 -12.26 4.29
C ASN A 241 13.25 -11.27 5.37
N ALA A 242 11.98 -10.81 5.35
CA ALA A 242 11.50 -9.79 6.28
C ALA A 242 11.68 -10.16 7.76
N PHE A 243 11.65 -11.47 8.08
CA PHE A 243 11.85 -12.02 9.42
C PHE A 243 12.97 -13.06 9.45
N ALA A 244 13.99 -12.90 8.60
CA ALA A 244 15.12 -13.81 8.52
C ALA A 244 16.37 -13.14 9.09
N HIS A 245 17.05 -13.81 10.03
CA HIS A 245 18.29 -13.36 10.64
C HIS A 245 19.39 -14.37 10.38
N GLU A 246 20.47 -13.97 9.69
CA GLU A 246 21.62 -14.80 9.36
C GLU A 246 22.83 -14.48 10.27
N SER A 247 23.03 -13.21 10.60
CA SER A 247 24.18 -12.76 11.41
C SER A 247 24.13 -13.35 12.82
N GLY A 248 25.24 -13.93 13.28
CA GLY A 248 25.34 -14.52 14.61
C GLY A 248 25.05 -13.54 15.75
N ILE A 249 25.44 -12.27 15.61
CA ILE A 249 25.14 -11.21 16.61
C ILE A 249 23.62 -10.95 16.64
N HIS A 250 22.97 -10.90 15.50
CA HIS A 250 21.51 -10.70 15.43
C HIS A 250 20.77 -11.92 15.98
N GLN A 251 21.21 -13.13 15.64
CA GLN A 251 20.63 -14.37 16.17
C GLN A 251 20.75 -14.46 17.67
N ASP A 252 21.92 -14.15 18.25
CA ASP A 252 22.12 -14.12 19.69
C ASP A 252 21.23 -13.08 20.40
N GLY A 253 21.10 -11.89 19.80
CA GLY A 253 20.19 -10.86 20.29
C GLY A 253 18.73 -11.34 20.28
N MET A 254 18.27 -11.91 19.18
CA MET A 254 16.91 -12.45 19.02
C MET A 254 16.58 -13.54 20.03
N LEU A 255 17.53 -14.45 20.31
CA LEU A 255 17.36 -15.52 21.30
C LEU A 255 17.23 -14.97 22.72
N LYS A 256 17.89 -13.85 23.01
CA LYS A 256 17.80 -13.18 24.33
C LYS A 256 16.52 -12.36 24.48
N ASN A 257 16.20 -11.55 23.49
CA ASN A 257 14.96 -10.77 23.40
C ASN A 257 14.69 -10.39 21.93
N ARG A 258 13.53 -10.77 21.42
CA ARG A 258 13.13 -10.47 20.02
C ARG A 258 13.13 -8.98 19.69
N GLU A 259 12.77 -8.13 20.64
CA GLU A 259 12.72 -6.67 20.47
C GLU A 259 14.09 -6.05 20.14
N THR A 260 15.19 -6.81 20.29
CA THR A 260 16.53 -6.32 19.91
C THR A 260 16.66 -6.06 18.42
N TYR A 261 15.92 -6.78 17.56
CA TYR A 261 16.00 -6.70 16.10
C TYR A 261 14.65 -6.80 15.38
N GLU A 262 13.53 -7.00 16.10
CA GLU A 262 12.19 -7.04 15.52
C GLU A 262 11.32 -5.94 16.10
N ILE A 263 10.79 -5.07 15.23
CA ILE A 263 9.83 -4.01 15.57
C ILE A 263 8.38 -4.52 15.52
N MET A 264 8.17 -5.71 14.97
CA MET A 264 6.90 -6.41 14.89
C MET A 264 7.13 -7.92 14.89
N THR A 265 6.16 -8.70 15.34
CA THR A 265 6.28 -10.16 15.32
C THR A 265 5.85 -10.74 13.97
N PRO A 266 6.42 -11.87 13.53
CA PRO A 266 5.98 -12.57 12.31
C PRO A 266 4.49 -12.89 12.34
N GLU A 267 3.98 -13.31 13.47
CA GLU A 267 2.58 -13.69 13.68
C GLU A 267 1.64 -12.51 13.45
N SER A 268 2.09 -11.28 13.79
CA SER A 268 1.29 -10.05 13.59
C SER A 268 0.94 -9.76 12.14
N VAL A 269 1.67 -10.36 11.19
CA VAL A 269 1.44 -10.24 9.75
C VAL A 269 1.08 -11.57 9.08
N GLY A 270 0.82 -12.61 9.87
CA GLY A 270 0.39 -13.94 9.40
C GLY A 270 1.51 -14.85 8.94
N VAL A 271 2.74 -14.61 9.38
CA VAL A 271 3.88 -15.53 9.23
C VAL A 271 3.98 -16.38 10.48
N LYS A 272 4.11 -17.69 10.33
CA LYS A 272 4.02 -18.61 11.49
C LYS A 272 5.21 -18.58 12.43
N LYS A 273 6.40 -18.24 11.96
CA LYS A 273 7.65 -18.28 12.76
C LYS A 273 8.75 -17.42 12.13
N THR A 274 9.59 -16.79 12.95
CA THR A 274 10.87 -16.20 12.52
C THR A 274 11.77 -17.28 11.94
N SER A 275 12.40 -17.02 10.80
CA SER A 275 13.34 -17.95 10.19
C SER A 275 14.77 -17.58 10.58
N LEU A 276 15.40 -18.43 11.37
CA LEU A 276 16.85 -18.39 11.56
C LEU A 276 17.50 -19.07 10.35
N VAL A 277 17.94 -18.26 9.39
CA VAL A 277 18.62 -18.78 8.20
C VAL A 277 20.03 -19.21 8.58
N MET A 278 20.31 -20.49 8.37
CA MET A 278 21.65 -21.03 8.61
C MET A 278 22.58 -20.68 7.44
N GLY A 279 23.70 -20.03 7.76
CA GLY A 279 24.69 -19.60 6.76
C GLY A 279 26.08 -19.37 7.40
N LYS A 280 27.03 -18.91 6.60
CA LYS A 280 28.43 -18.72 7.04
C LYS A 280 28.60 -17.76 8.22
N HIS A 281 27.63 -16.84 8.44
CA HIS A 281 27.63 -15.88 9.52
C HIS A 281 26.92 -16.38 10.78
N SER A 282 26.23 -17.53 10.73
CA SER A 282 25.53 -18.10 11.88
C SER A 282 26.52 -18.49 12.99
N GLY A 283 26.15 -18.13 14.23
CA GLY A 283 26.91 -18.48 15.42
C GLY A 283 26.61 -19.89 15.94
N ARG A 284 27.45 -20.38 16.86
CA ARG A 284 27.31 -21.72 17.48
C ARG A 284 25.99 -21.89 18.23
N HIS A 285 25.47 -20.83 18.87
CA HIS A 285 24.18 -20.84 19.57
C HIS A 285 23.04 -21.16 18.62
N ALA A 286 22.91 -20.39 17.54
CA ALA A 286 21.87 -20.61 16.53
C ALA A 286 21.96 -22.00 15.88
N PHE A 287 23.19 -22.53 15.71
CA PHE A 287 23.38 -23.87 15.20
C PHE A 287 22.90 -24.94 16.21
N LYS A 288 23.16 -24.76 17.53
CA LYS A 288 22.67 -25.64 18.58
C LYS A 288 21.14 -25.63 18.67
N ASP A 289 20.52 -24.47 18.59
CA ASP A 289 19.05 -24.33 18.57
C ASP A 289 18.44 -25.01 17.35
N LYS A 290 19.07 -24.86 16.18
CA LYS A 290 18.62 -25.54 14.95
C LYS A 290 18.71 -27.06 15.09
N LEU A 291 19.77 -27.60 15.70
CA LEU A 291 19.87 -29.02 16.00
C LEU A 291 18.73 -29.49 16.90
N SER A 292 18.40 -28.71 17.94
CA SER A 292 17.27 -29.00 18.82
C SER A 292 15.94 -29.00 18.07
N ASP A 293 15.69 -28.02 17.16
CA ASP A 293 14.51 -27.96 16.30
C ASP A 293 14.41 -29.20 15.38
N LEU A 294 15.55 -29.77 14.96
CA LEU A 294 15.62 -30.97 14.15
C LEU A 294 15.50 -32.27 14.97
N GLY A 295 15.33 -32.17 16.30
CA GLY A 295 15.15 -33.30 17.21
C GLY A 295 16.44 -33.84 17.86
N TYR A 296 17.58 -33.18 17.64
CA TYR A 296 18.85 -33.56 18.27
C TYR A 296 19.04 -32.85 19.63
N THR A 297 18.31 -33.29 20.66
CA THR A 297 18.28 -32.62 21.98
C THR A 297 19.38 -33.08 22.95
N ASP A 298 19.89 -34.31 22.81
CA ASP A 298 20.83 -34.92 23.74
C ASP A 298 22.25 -35.00 23.17
N VAL A 299 22.73 -33.93 22.53
CA VAL A 299 24.09 -33.87 21.97
C VAL A 299 25.05 -33.14 22.93
N THR A 300 26.22 -33.73 23.16
CA THR A 300 27.26 -33.09 23.98
C THR A 300 27.87 -31.88 23.29
N ASP A 301 28.43 -30.96 24.07
CA ASP A 301 29.03 -29.74 23.51
C ASP A 301 30.21 -30.04 22.57
N ASP A 302 30.96 -31.14 22.77
CA ASP A 302 32.03 -31.57 21.87
C ASP A 302 31.48 -32.01 20.49
N VAL A 303 30.37 -32.75 20.49
CA VAL A 303 29.69 -33.15 19.25
C VAL A 303 29.15 -31.93 18.50
N VAL A 304 28.52 -30.99 19.23
CA VAL A 304 28.06 -29.72 18.66
C VAL A 304 29.21 -28.93 18.05
N GLN A 305 30.35 -28.86 18.73
CA GLN A 305 31.54 -28.14 18.25
C GLN A 305 32.11 -28.77 16.99
N ALA A 306 32.21 -30.10 16.92
CA ALA A 306 32.69 -30.81 15.74
C ALA A 306 31.73 -30.65 14.55
N ALA A 307 30.41 -30.76 14.77
CA ALA A 307 29.39 -30.56 13.75
C ALA A 307 29.39 -29.12 13.26
N PHE A 308 29.51 -28.14 14.17
CA PHE A 308 29.60 -26.72 13.79
C PHE A 308 30.82 -26.42 12.93
N GLY A 309 31.96 -27.04 13.19
CA GLY A 309 33.14 -26.91 12.32
C GLY A 309 32.86 -27.40 10.87
N LYS A 310 32.20 -28.55 10.71
CA LYS A 310 31.78 -29.07 9.41
C LYS A 310 30.77 -28.16 8.73
N PHE A 311 29.78 -27.68 9.47
CA PHE A 311 28.79 -26.72 9.01
C PHE A 311 29.45 -25.45 8.46
N LYS A 312 30.42 -24.85 9.11
CA LYS A 312 31.13 -23.65 8.63
C LYS A 312 31.83 -23.89 7.29
N ILE A 313 32.51 -25.07 7.14
CA ILE A 313 33.14 -25.45 5.88
C ILE A 313 32.10 -25.58 4.74
N LEU A 314 30.93 -26.15 5.04
CA LEU A 314 29.85 -26.29 4.11
C LEU A 314 29.25 -24.92 3.72
N ALA A 315 29.03 -24.07 4.71
CA ALA A 315 28.45 -22.72 4.55
C ALA A 315 29.37 -21.77 3.78
N ASP A 316 30.68 -21.98 3.77
CA ASP A 316 31.60 -21.23 2.89
C ASP A 316 31.47 -21.63 1.41
N LYS A 317 31.00 -22.85 1.12
CA LYS A 317 30.86 -23.38 -0.23
C LYS A 317 29.45 -23.25 -0.79
N LYS A 318 28.43 -23.13 0.07
CA LYS A 318 27.02 -23.19 -0.29
C LYS A 318 26.26 -21.99 0.29
N LYS A 319 25.64 -21.19 -0.56
CA LYS A 319 24.93 -19.95 -0.14
C LYS A 319 23.69 -20.22 0.72
N HIS A 320 22.99 -21.30 0.46
CA HIS A 320 21.81 -21.73 1.22
C HIS A 320 22.07 -23.13 1.78
N ILE A 321 21.96 -23.26 3.09
CA ILE A 321 22.06 -24.51 3.81
C ILE A 321 20.64 -24.99 4.14
N TYR A 322 20.31 -26.20 3.73
CA TYR A 322 19.01 -26.83 4.00
C TYR A 322 19.13 -27.82 5.17
N ASP A 323 17.99 -28.25 5.69
CA ASP A 323 17.94 -29.13 6.87
C ASP A 323 18.54 -30.52 6.56
N GLU A 324 18.57 -30.92 5.30
CA GLU A 324 19.13 -32.18 4.81
C GLU A 324 20.65 -32.13 4.60
N ASP A 325 21.29 -30.97 4.67
CA ASP A 325 22.73 -30.79 4.47
C ASP A 325 23.52 -31.13 5.73
#